data_b9ffba4849c4134b47684502b84c3d25
#
_entry.id   b9ffba4849c4134b47684502b84c3d25
#
_cell.length_a   1.000
_cell.length_b   1.000
_cell.length_c   1.000
_cell.angle_alpha   90.00
_cell.angle_beta   90.00
_cell.angle_gamma   90.00
#
_symmetry.space_group_name_H-M   'P 1'
#
loop_
_entity.id
_entity.type
_entity.pdbx_description
1 polymer ?
#
loop_
_entity_poly.entity_id
_entity_poly.type
_entity_poly.pdbx_seq_one_letter_code
_entity_poly.pdbx_strand_id
1 'polypeptide(L)'
;MFWVIVMGMFWISAYIEAQQAEIVIIGNKNLPESALSKVDIQNIFLGKKATVGSTTITFVILKSGEVHEKFLQAYLARTSSQYEQYWKKMIFSGQGRMPKVFDTEAALLDYVKTTDGAIGYIGVTVATTIESGSFRQFTVQ
;
A
#
# COMPACT_ATOMS: atom_id res chain seq x y z
N MET A 1 -16.08 35.56 52.31
CA MET A 1 -16.68 34.65 51.31
C MET A 1 -15.77 34.60 50.12
N PHE A 2 -14.93 33.58 50.01
CA PHE A 2 -14.05 33.42 48.87
C PHE A 2 -14.74 32.48 47.88
N TRP A 3 -15.07 33.06 46.71
CA TRP A 3 -15.50 32.28 45.58
C TRP A 3 -14.26 31.73 44.88
N VAL A 4 -13.99 30.50 45.08
CA VAL A 4 -12.97 29.79 44.31
C VAL A 4 -13.60 29.38 42.98
N ILE A 5 -13.32 30.15 41.94
CA ILE A 5 -13.60 29.76 40.58
C ILE A 5 -12.55 28.72 40.22
N VAL A 6 -12.91 27.43 40.33
CA VAL A 6 -12.14 26.36 39.75
C VAL A 6 -12.33 26.44 38.24
N MET A 7 -11.43 27.13 37.62
CA MET A 7 -11.29 27.12 36.17
C MET A 7 -10.76 25.73 35.76
N GLY A 8 -11.70 24.84 35.44
CA GLY A 8 -11.37 23.55 34.84
C GLY A 8 -10.68 23.80 33.52
N MET A 9 -9.37 23.66 33.51
CA MET A 9 -8.59 23.54 32.29
C MET A 9 -8.98 22.25 31.61
N PHE A 10 -9.96 22.33 30.71
CA PHE A 10 -10.19 21.29 29.73
C PHE A 10 -8.95 21.25 28.84
N TRP A 11 -8.06 20.34 29.16
CA TRP A 11 -7.05 19.89 28.21
C TRP A 11 -7.81 19.17 27.10
N ILE A 12 -8.20 19.90 26.10
CA ILE A 12 -8.49 19.32 24.80
C ILE A 12 -7.14 18.81 24.33
N SER A 13 -6.82 17.60 24.70
CA SER A 13 -5.84 16.83 23.95
C SER A 13 -6.44 16.74 22.55
N ALA A 14 -6.12 17.69 21.71
CA ALA A 14 -6.23 17.50 20.28
C ALA A 14 -5.31 16.30 20.00
N TYR A 15 -5.89 15.14 19.96
CA TYR A 15 -5.29 14.01 19.26
C TYR A 15 -5.21 14.49 17.82
N ILE A 16 -4.10 15.12 17.50
CA ILE A 16 -3.64 15.15 16.14
C ILE A 16 -3.32 13.68 15.88
N GLU A 17 -4.33 12.94 15.46
CA GLU A 17 -4.08 11.77 14.68
C GLU A 17 -3.25 12.31 13.52
N ALA A 18 -1.94 12.14 13.62
CA ALA A 18 -1.08 12.28 12.47
C ALA A 18 -1.78 11.42 11.42
N GLN A 19 -2.36 12.06 10.41
CA GLN A 19 -2.93 11.37 9.29
C GLN A 19 -1.78 10.58 8.69
N GLN A 20 -1.65 9.35 9.18
CA GLN A 20 -0.79 8.38 8.53
C GLN A 20 -1.29 8.37 7.11
N ALA A 21 -0.42 8.70 6.15
CA ALA A 21 -0.79 8.58 4.76
C ALA A 21 -1.34 7.17 4.60
N GLU A 22 -2.66 7.07 4.53
CA GLU A 22 -3.33 5.79 4.34
C GLU A 22 -2.89 5.26 2.99
N ILE A 23 -2.61 3.98 2.97
CA ILE A 23 -2.21 3.27 1.78
C ILE A 23 -3.44 2.62 1.18
N VAL A 24 -3.62 2.83 -0.10
CA VAL A 24 -4.68 2.20 -0.89
C VAL A 24 -4.05 1.15 -1.78
N ILE A 25 -4.55 -0.07 -1.68
CA ILE A 25 -4.15 -1.15 -2.59
C ILE A 25 -4.98 -1.03 -3.86
N ILE A 26 -4.31 -0.93 -4.98
CA ILE A 26 -4.92 -0.73 -6.29
C ILE A 26 -4.60 -1.88 -7.24
N GLY A 27 -5.48 -2.12 -8.18
CA GLY A 27 -5.30 -3.11 -9.22
C GLY A 27 -5.91 -2.70 -10.54
N ASN A 28 -5.53 -3.40 -11.59
CA ASN A 28 -6.16 -3.23 -12.89
C ASN A 28 -7.66 -3.52 -12.78
N LYS A 29 -8.47 -2.79 -13.53
CA LYS A 29 -9.94 -2.94 -13.54
C LYS A 29 -10.42 -4.35 -13.92
N ASN A 30 -9.59 -5.12 -14.60
CA ASN A 30 -9.91 -6.49 -15.03
C ASN A 30 -9.69 -7.54 -13.92
N LEU A 31 -9.09 -7.15 -12.80
CA LEU A 31 -8.99 -8.03 -11.64
C LEU A 31 -10.37 -8.26 -11.02
N PRO A 32 -10.67 -9.47 -10.51
CA PRO A 32 -11.95 -9.73 -9.87
C PRO A 32 -12.18 -8.86 -8.64
N GLU A 33 -13.43 -8.49 -8.39
CA GLU A 33 -13.85 -7.84 -7.15
C GLU A 33 -13.79 -8.85 -6.02
N SER A 34 -12.67 -8.90 -5.33
CA SER A 34 -12.53 -9.69 -4.13
C SER A 34 -11.87 -8.85 -3.04
N ALA A 35 -12.35 -9.00 -1.82
CA ALA A 35 -11.62 -8.49 -0.67
C ALA A 35 -10.31 -9.28 -0.55
N LEU A 36 -9.21 -8.56 -0.35
CA LEU A 36 -7.92 -9.15 -0.07
C LEU A 36 -7.66 -9.09 1.43
N SER A 37 -7.20 -10.18 2.00
CA SER A 37 -6.73 -10.16 3.38
C SER A 37 -5.33 -9.54 3.46
N LYS A 38 -4.96 -9.10 4.65
CA LYS A 38 -3.59 -8.64 4.91
C LYS A 38 -2.56 -9.71 4.56
N VAL A 39 -2.87 -10.98 4.81
CA VAL A 39 -2.02 -12.12 4.45
C VAL A 39 -1.91 -12.27 2.93
N ASP A 40 -2.98 -12.05 2.20
CA ASP A 40 -2.93 -12.05 0.73
C ASP A 40 -1.98 -10.98 0.20
N ILE A 41 -2.08 -9.76 0.73
CA ILE A 41 -1.16 -8.67 0.36
C ILE A 41 0.28 -9.04 0.67
N GLN A 42 0.56 -9.57 1.84
CA GLN A 42 1.91 -10.03 2.20
C GLN A 42 2.43 -11.06 1.20
N ASN A 43 1.64 -12.06 0.88
CA ASN A 43 2.05 -13.15 -0.02
C ASN A 43 2.24 -12.65 -1.46
N ILE A 44 1.41 -11.74 -1.92
CA ILE A 44 1.57 -11.12 -3.25
C ILE A 44 2.89 -10.36 -3.33
N PHE A 45 3.14 -9.46 -2.40
CA PHE A 45 4.33 -8.58 -2.45
C PHE A 45 5.62 -9.26 -1.98
N LEU A 46 5.54 -10.46 -1.42
CA LEU A 46 6.68 -11.35 -1.18
C LEU A 46 6.91 -12.37 -2.31
N GLY A 47 6.11 -12.31 -3.36
CA GLY A 47 6.22 -13.21 -4.51
C GLY A 47 5.74 -14.65 -4.26
N LYS A 48 4.98 -14.87 -3.18
CA LYS A 48 4.46 -16.19 -2.78
C LYS A 48 3.08 -16.50 -3.36
N LYS A 49 2.35 -15.50 -3.81
CA LYS A 49 1.01 -15.61 -4.41
C LYS A 49 1.00 -14.90 -5.75
N ALA A 50 0.69 -15.62 -6.81
CA ALA A 50 0.75 -15.14 -8.19
C ALA A 50 -0.63 -14.98 -8.84
N THR A 51 -1.71 -15.21 -8.11
CA THR A 51 -3.08 -15.13 -8.64
C THR A 51 -4.04 -14.48 -7.67
N VAL A 52 -5.03 -13.79 -8.22
CA VAL A 52 -6.24 -13.36 -7.50
C VAL A 52 -7.43 -13.98 -8.24
N GLY A 53 -8.18 -14.85 -7.54
CA GLY A 53 -9.13 -15.72 -8.23
C GLY A 53 -8.42 -16.61 -9.26
N SER A 54 -8.87 -16.57 -10.51
CA SER A 54 -8.22 -17.28 -11.63
C SER A 54 -7.26 -16.38 -12.43
N THR A 55 -7.09 -15.13 -12.04
CA THR A 55 -6.29 -14.14 -12.78
C THR A 55 -4.86 -14.13 -12.29
N THR A 56 -3.92 -14.30 -13.21
CA THR A 56 -2.49 -14.13 -12.92
C THR A 56 -2.21 -12.66 -12.67
N ILE A 57 -1.50 -12.37 -11.60
CA ILE A 57 -1.15 -11.00 -11.19
C ILE A 57 0.33 -10.70 -11.34
N THR A 58 0.59 -9.43 -11.58
CA THR A 58 1.94 -8.86 -11.55
C THR A 58 1.92 -7.71 -10.55
N PHE A 59 2.67 -7.84 -9.47
CA PHE A 59 2.75 -6.75 -8.49
C PHE A 59 3.87 -5.78 -8.85
N VAL A 60 3.65 -4.51 -8.52
CA VAL A 60 4.58 -3.41 -8.79
C VAL A 60 4.76 -2.59 -7.53
N ILE A 61 5.92 -1.99 -7.38
CA ILE A 61 6.31 -1.26 -6.18
C ILE A 61 6.89 0.11 -6.51
N LEU A 62 6.85 1.00 -5.54
CA LEU A 62 7.62 2.24 -5.57
C LEU A 62 9.08 1.96 -5.18
N LYS A 63 9.99 2.76 -5.73
CA LYS A 63 11.42 2.66 -5.42
C LYS A 63 11.75 3.10 -3.99
N SER A 64 11.11 4.17 -3.54
CA SER A 64 11.38 4.81 -2.26
C SER A 64 10.27 5.78 -1.89
N GLY A 65 10.39 6.45 -0.77
CA GLY A 65 9.52 7.51 -0.33
C GLY A 65 8.58 7.09 0.79
N GLU A 66 7.85 8.07 1.32
CA GLU A 66 6.99 7.90 2.48
C GLU A 66 5.87 6.87 2.25
N VAL A 67 5.23 6.90 1.08
CA VAL A 67 4.16 5.95 0.72
C VAL A 67 4.70 4.52 0.67
N HIS A 68 5.89 4.34 0.08
CA HIS A 68 6.54 3.03 0.02
C HIS A 68 6.86 2.50 1.42
N GLU A 69 7.47 3.31 2.26
CA GLU A 69 7.84 2.90 3.62
C GLU A 69 6.62 2.59 4.49
N LYS A 70 5.57 3.40 4.39
CA LYS A 70 4.31 3.15 5.09
C LYS A 70 3.63 1.87 4.62
N PHE A 71 3.64 1.60 3.33
CA PHE A 71 3.13 0.34 2.79
C PHE A 71 3.89 -0.85 3.37
N LEU A 72 5.21 -0.82 3.31
CA LEU A 72 6.04 -1.91 3.83
C LEU A 72 5.81 -2.15 5.33
N GLN A 73 5.74 -1.08 6.11
CA GLN A 73 5.50 -1.18 7.54
C GLN A 73 4.11 -1.72 7.87
N ALA A 74 3.09 -1.21 7.19
CA ALA A 74 1.70 -1.57 7.46
C ALA A 74 1.37 -3.02 7.05
N TYR A 75 1.89 -3.47 5.91
CA TYR A 75 1.51 -4.76 5.33
C TYR A 75 2.58 -5.84 5.45
N LEU A 76 3.85 -5.49 5.41
CA LEU A 76 4.94 -6.45 5.41
C LEU A 76 5.77 -6.46 6.70
N ALA A 77 5.54 -5.49 7.60
CA ALA A 77 6.31 -5.28 8.82
C ALA A 77 7.84 -5.24 8.55
N ARG A 78 8.22 -4.55 7.48
CA ARG A 78 9.61 -4.44 7.02
C ARG A 78 9.98 -3.00 6.72
N THR A 79 11.26 -2.69 6.83
CA THR A 79 11.85 -1.47 6.29
C THR A 79 12.16 -1.64 4.79
N SER A 80 12.37 -0.53 4.08
CA SER A 80 12.83 -0.57 2.69
C SER A 80 14.10 -1.40 2.52
N SER A 81 15.06 -1.24 3.43
CA SER A 81 16.31 -2.00 3.41
C SER A 81 16.11 -3.50 3.59
N GLN A 82 15.24 -3.90 4.53
CA GLN A 82 14.91 -5.31 4.74
C GLN A 82 14.19 -5.93 3.53
N TYR A 83 13.30 -5.18 2.90
CA TYR A 83 12.60 -5.63 1.71
C TYR A 83 13.53 -5.77 0.51
N GLU A 84 14.43 -4.82 0.31
CA GLU A 84 15.46 -4.90 -0.73
C GLU A 84 16.39 -6.11 -0.52
N GLN A 85 16.83 -6.36 0.72
CA GLN A 85 17.64 -7.55 1.06
C GLN A 85 16.89 -8.85 0.80
N TYR A 86 15.59 -8.89 1.13
CA TYR A 86 14.74 -10.04 0.83
C TYR A 86 14.76 -10.39 -0.66
N TRP A 87 14.56 -9.39 -1.53
CA TRP A 87 14.56 -9.62 -2.98
C TRP A 87 15.93 -9.97 -3.52
N LYS A 88 16.99 -9.35 -3.04
CA LYS A 88 18.36 -9.75 -3.40
C LYS A 88 18.61 -11.22 -3.11
N LYS A 89 18.21 -11.69 -1.94
CA LYS A 89 18.32 -13.09 -1.56
C LYS A 89 17.50 -14.01 -2.44
N MET A 90 16.27 -13.63 -2.75
CA MET A 90 15.39 -14.40 -3.64
C MET A 90 15.96 -14.52 -5.06
N ILE A 91 16.51 -13.45 -5.59
CA ILE A 91 17.14 -13.44 -6.92
C ILE A 91 18.39 -14.31 -6.92
N PHE A 92 19.25 -14.19 -5.92
CA PHE A 92 20.47 -14.99 -5.80
C PHE A 92 20.21 -16.49 -5.70
N SER A 93 19.15 -16.89 -5.04
CA SER A 93 18.74 -18.29 -4.92
C SER A 93 17.96 -18.81 -6.15
N GLY A 94 17.70 -17.98 -7.14
CA GLY A 94 16.92 -18.34 -8.33
C GLY A 94 15.42 -18.52 -8.07
N GLN A 95 14.92 -18.11 -6.91
CA GLN A 95 13.53 -18.32 -6.50
C GLN A 95 12.58 -17.18 -6.87
N GLY A 96 13.07 -16.09 -7.44
CA GLY A 96 12.22 -14.94 -7.77
C GLY A 96 12.82 -14.03 -8.83
N ARG A 97 11.96 -13.17 -9.34
CA ARG A 97 12.34 -12.08 -10.23
C ARG A 97 12.11 -10.76 -9.50
N MET A 98 12.95 -9.77 -9.77
CA MET A 98 12.78 -8.44 -9.24
C MET A 98 11.41 -7.88 -9.66
N PRO A 99 10.60 -7.37 -8.73
CA PRO A 99 9.38 -6.69 -9.08
C PRO A 99 9.69 -5.44 -9.92
N LYS A 100 8.75 -5.03 -10.76
CA LYS A 100 8.87 -3.77 -11.49
C LYS A 100 8.76 -2.60 -10.52
N VAL A 101 9.68 -1.65 -10.63
CA VAL A 101 9.85 -0.54 -9.71
C VAL A 101 9.55 0.77 -10.41
N PHE A 102 8.81 1.66 -9.75
CA PHE A 102 8.47 2.98 -10.26
C PHE A 102 8.98 4.08 -9.34
N ASP A 103 9.40 5.19 -9.92
CA ASP A 103 9.90 6.34 -9.17
C ASP A 103 8.77 7.19 -8.58
N THR A 104 7.58 7.18 -9.19
CA THR A 104 6.43 8.00 -8.78
C THR A 104 5.15 7.20 -8.69
N GLU A 105 4.23 7.66 -7.85
CA GLU A 105 2.88 7.09 -7.76
C GLU A 105 2.11 7.23 -9.08
N ALA A 106 2.29 8.33 -9.80
CA ALA A 106 1.65 8.56 -11.09
C ALA A 106 2.08 7.52 -12.13
N ALA A 107 3.37 7.21 -12.21
CA ALA A 107 3.89 6.20 -13.13
C ALA A 107 3.43 4.80 -12.75
N LEU A 108 3.42 4.48 -11.46
CA LEU A 108 2.90 3.20 -10.95
C LEU A 108 1.43 3.04 -11.28
N LEU A 109 0.63 4.05 -11.01
CA LEU A 109 -0.80 4.04 -11.29
C LEU A 109 -1.08 3.87 -12.79
N ASP A 110 -0.38 4.58 -13.64
CA ASP A 110 -0.50 4.46 -15.11
C ASP A 110 -0.26 3.02 -15.58
N TYR A 111 0.78 2.40 -15.05
CA TYR A 111 1.07 1.01 -15.36
C TYR A 111 -0.04 0.06 -14.88
N VAL A 112 -0.54 0.24 -13.68
CA VAL A 112 -1.64 -0.56 -13.13
C VAL A 112 -2.91 -0.42 -13.97
N LYS A 113 -3.24 0.80 -14.40
CA LYS A 113 -4.43 1.08 -15.23
C LYS A 113 -4.36 0.41 -16.60
N THR A 114 -3.18 0.30 -17.18
CA THR A 114 -2.98 -0.13 -18.57
C THR A 114 -2.48 -1.56 -18.71
N THR A 115 -2.18 -2.24 -17.61
CA THR A 115 -1.62 -3.60 -17.62
C THR A 115 -2.55 -4.58 -16.95
N ASP A 116 -3.02 -5.57 -17.69
CA ASP A 116 -3.88 -6.62 -17.14
C ASP A 116 -3.18 -7.36 -16.00
N GLY A 117 -3.93 -7.61 -14.91
CA GLY A 117 -3.41 -8.31 -13.75
C GLY A 117 -2.44 -7.51 -12.87
N ALA A 118 -2.17 -6.26 -13.19
CA ALA A 118 -1.27 -5.43 -12.39
C ALA A 118 -1.93 -5.07 -11.04
N ILE A 119 -1.14 -5.15 -9.98
CA ILE A 119 -1.52 -4.74 -8.62
C ILE A 119 -0.38 -3.94 -7.99
N GLY A 120 -0.73 -2.91 -7.26
CA GLY A 120 0.23 -2.04 -6.58
C GLY A 120 -0.43 -1.28 -5.44
N TYR A 121 0.16 -0.19 -5.05
CA TYR A 121 -0.34 0.68 -3.99
C TYR A 121 -0.02 2.14 -4.28
N ILE A 122 -0.87 3.01 -3.76
CA ILE A 122 -0.68 4.47 -3.78
C ILE A 122 -1.13 5.05 -2.44
N GLY A 123 -0.77 6.30 -2.19
CA GLY A 123 -1.31 7.04 -1.05
C GLY A 123 -2.76 7.47 -1.31
N VAL A 124 -3.53 7.57 -0.24
CA VAL A 124 -4.94 8.00 -0.30
C VAL A 124 -5.11 9.36 -0.98
N THR A 125 -4.17 10.28 -0.79
CA THR A 125 -4.21 11.60 -1.41
C THR A 125 -4.23 11.53 -2.93
N VAL A 126 -3.42 10.65 -3.52
CA VAL A 126 -3.41 10.41 -4.97
C VAL A 126 -4.69 9.69 -5.38
N ALA A 127 -5.11 8.67 -4.64
CA ALA A 127 -6.32 7.91 -4.94
C ALA A 127 -7.59 8.78 -5.01
N THR A 128 -7.70 9.79 -4.15
CA THR A 128 -8.86 10.70 -4.11
C THR A 128 -8.92 11.71 -5.26
N THR A 129 -7.80 11.93 -5.95
CA THR A 129 -7.72 12.88 -7.07
C THR A 129 -8.05 12.27 -8.43
N ILE A 130 -8.25 10.95 -8.49
CA ILE A 130 -8.40 10.21 -9.74
C ILE A 130 -9.83 9.72 -9.89
N GLU A 131 -10.33 9.77 -11.13
CA GLU A 131 -11.68 9.30 -11.43
C GLU A 131 -11.89 7.84 -11.02
N SER A 132 -12.95 7.61 -10.27
CA SER A 132 -13.39 6.26 -9.91
C SER A 132 -13.77 5.46 -11.16
N GLY A 133 -13.30 4.22 -11.23
CA GLY A 133 -13.59 3.30 -12.33
C GLY A 133 -12.46 3.09 -13.34
N SER A 134 -11.39 3.89 -13.28
CA SER A 134 -10.21 3.68 -14.13
C SER A 134 -9.29 2.58 -13.61
N PHE A 135 -9.42 2.24 -12.34
CA PHE A 135 -8.69 1.16 -11.66
C PHE A 135 -9.55 0.63 -10.51
N ARG A 136 -9.15 -0.51 -9.97
CA ARG A 136 -9.82 -1.13 -8.83
C ARG A 136 -9.13 -0.76 -7.54
N GLN A 137 -9.90 -0.40 -6.53
CA GLN A 137 -9.41 -0.25 -5.16
C GLN A 137 -9.84 -1.49 -4.37
N PHE A 138 -8.88 -2.12 -3.69
CA PHE A 138 -9.16 -3.28 -2.86
C PHE A 138 -9.39 -2.87 -1.41
N THR A 139 -10.46 -3.39 -0.83
CA THR A 139 -10.65 -3.35 0.62
C THR A 139 -9.82 -4.45 1.24
N VAL A 140 -8.97 -4.10 2.20
CA VAL A 140 -8.15 -5.07 2.94
C VAL A 140 -8.82 -5.40 4.26
N GLN A 141 -9.00 -6.69 4.53
CA GLN A 141 -9.63 -7.22 5.74
C GLN A 141 -8.60 -7.84 6.69
#